data_f0c9d12403592cae206535c6f014743a
#
_entry.id   f0c9d12403592cae206535c6f014743a
#
_cell.length_a   1.000
_cell.length_b   1.000
_cell.length_c   1.000
_cell.angle_alpha   90.00
_cell.angle_beta   90.00
_cell.angle_gamma   90.00
#
_symmetry.space_group_name_H-M   'P 1'
#
loop_
_entity.id
_entity.type
_entity.pdbx_description
1 polymer ?
#
loop_
_entity_poly.entity_id
_entity_poly.type
_entity_poly.pdbx_seq_one_letter_code
_entity_poly.pdbx_strand_id
1 'polypeptide(L)'
;MSTVVAQIEQQIAKLSSKAVKKNTGTIRAVADGVAKLDGLSDVMYNEMVQFPGGAIGIALNLEADEVGCVVLGDVSQLKEGDEVQTTGKLLSVPVGKALLGRVVDALGRPVDGKGPIDSKEFYPVEKIAPGIMVRKSVNQPLFTGIMAIDSMIPIGRGQRELIIGDRGTGKTTICIDTIINQARINKVGLASGDKGFRPVYSIYVAVGQKQSNVVRTINALE
;
A
#
# COMPACT_ATOMS: atom_id res chain seq x y z
N MET A 1 52.89 -17.30 -12.32
CA MET A 1 51.93 -16.64 -13.24
C MET A 1 50.45 -17.10 -13.07
N SER A 2 50.16 -18.02 -12.17
CA SER A 2 48.77 -18.56 -11.98
C SER A 2 47.87 -17.80 -11.02
N THR A 3 48.44 -16.94 -10.19
CA THR A 3 47.66 -16.25 -9.12
C THR A 3 46.86 -15.04 -9.58
N VAL A 4 47.34 -14.33 -10.59
CA VAL A 4 46.65 -13.12 -11.12
C VAL A 4 45.44 -13.50 -11.97
N VAL A 5 45.56 -14.55 -12.78
CA VAL A 5 44.44 -15.04 -13.62
C VAL A 5 43.31 -15.58 -12.72
N ALA A 6 43.63 -16.35 -11.68
CA ALA A 6 42.63 -16.85 -10.74
C ALA A 6 41.95 -15.73 -9.92
N GLN A 7 42.67 -14.64 -9.61
CA GLN A 7 42.06 -13.46 -8.99
C GLN A 7 41.13 -12.71 -9.90
N ILE A 8 41.47 -12.60 -11.18
CA ILE A 8 40.62 -11.98 -12.21
C ILE A 8 39.39 -12.84 -12.44
N GLU A 9 39.51 -14.16 -12.53
CA GLU A 9 38.37 -15.07 -12.67
C GLU A 9 37.44 -15.02 -11.44
N GLN A 10 37.98 -14.92 -10.23
CA GLN A 10 37.16 -14.71 -9.03
C GLN A 10 36.47 -13.34 -8.99
N GLN A 11 37.11 -12.30 -9.51
CA GLN A 11 36.46 -10.98 -9.62
C GLN A 11 35.40 -10.97 -10.71
N ILE A 12 35.63 -11.64 -11.84
CA ILE A 12 34.62 -11.79 -12.91
C ILE A 12 33.43 -12.64 -12.42
N ALA A 13 33.66 -13.71 -11.67
CA ALA A 13 32.60 -14.52 -11.07
C ALA A 13 31.78 -13.76 -10.01
N LYS A 14 32.40 -12.81 -9.31
CA LYS A 14 31.69 -11.87 -8.41
C LYS A 14 30.96 -10.75 -9.14
N LEU A 15 31.32 -10.46 -10.37
CA LEU A 15 30.66 -9.53 -11.28
C LEU A 15 29.50 -10.20 -12.05
N SER A 16 28.83 -11.21 -11.49
CA SER A 16 27.55 -11.68 -12.00
C SER A 16 26.48 -10.62 -11.72
N SER A 17 26.69 -9.39 -12.16
CA SER A 17 25.62 -8.47 -12.39
C SER A 17 24.84 -9.03 -13.60
N LYS A 18 23.70 -9.66 -13.35
CA LYS A 18 22.65 -9.69 -14.35
C LYS A 18 22.51 -8.23 -14.76
N ALA A 19 22.95 -7.88 -15.95
CA ALA A 19 22.67 -6.58 -16.54
C ALA A 19 21.14 -6.50 -16.62
N VAL A 20 20.54 -5.91 -15.64
CA VAL A 20 19.11 -5.56 -15.67
C VAL A 20 19.06 -4.45 -16.70
N LYS A 21 18.55 -4.76 -17.89
CA LYS A 21 18.30 -3.77 -18.93
C LYS A 21 17.29 -2.80 -18.36
N LYS A 22 17.77 -1.68 -17.81
CA LYS A 22 16.90 -0.62 -17.33
C LYS A 22 16.41 0.14 -18.55
N ASN A 23 15.12 0.15 -18.74
CA ASN A 23 14.48 0.98 -19.75
C ASN A 23 14.38 2.39 -19.16
N THR A 24 15.04 3.35 -19.80
CA THR A 24 15.09 4.74 -19.37
C THR A 24 14.26 5.61 -20.31
N GLY A 25 13.64 6.62 -19.76
CA GLY A 25 12.89 7.62 -20.48
C GLY A 25 13.13 9.01 -19.91
N THR A 26 12.50 10.00 -20.46
CA THR A 26 12.58 11.40 -20.02
C THR A 26 11.20 11.97 -19.77
N ILE A 27 11.12 12.89 -18.82
CA ILE A 27 9.89 13.62 -18.53
C ILE A 27 9.66 14.64 -19.66
N ARG A 28 8.56 14.50 -20.38
CA ARG A 28 8.10 15.45 -21.39
C ARG A 28 7.30 16.60 -20.81
N ALA A 29 6.43 16.29 -19.86
CA ALA A 29 5.61 17.30 -19.16
C ALA A 29 5.15 16.76 -17.81
N VAL A 30 4.97 17.64 -16.82
CA VAL A 30 4.39 17.32 -15.51
C VAL A 30 3.29 18.31 -15.20
N ALA A 31 2.08 17.83 -14.91
CA ALA A 31 0.96 18.65 -14.46
C ALA A 31 0.04 17.84 -13.54
N ASP A 32 -0.42 18.46 -12.46
CA ASP A 32 -1.43 17.92 -11.54
C ASP A 32 -1.16 16.49 -11.03
N GLY A 33 0.11 16.14 -10.81
CA GLY A 33 0.49 14.81 -10.34
C GLY A 33 0.57 13.74 -11.44
N VAL A 34 0.40 14.15 -12.71
CA VAL A 34 0.56 13.29 -13.88
C VAL A 34 1.83 13.70 -14.62
N ALA A 35 2.67 12.73 -14.94
CA ALA A 35 3.84 12.92 -15.78
C ALA A 35 3.64 12.22 -17.13
N LYS A 36 3.96 12.92 -18.21
CA LYS A 36 4.07 12.36 -19.56
C LYS A 36 5.53 12.06 -19.82
N LEU A 37 5.81 10.83 -20.23
CA LEU A 37 7.18 10.31 -20.39
C LEU A 37 7.41 9.84 -21.80
N ASP A 38 8.60 10.13 -22.33
CA ASP A 38 9.08 9.64 -23.61
C ASP A 38 10.11 8.52 -23.41
N GLY A 39 10.21 7.56 -24.30
CA GLY A 39 11.31 6.61 -24.39
C GLY A 39 11.17 5.31 -23.59
N LEU A 40 10.10 5.11 -22.84
CA LEU A 40 9.85 3.88 -22.05
C LEU A 40 9.14 2.79 -22.91
N SER A 41 9.77 2.31 -23.96
CA SER A 41 9.15 1.39 -24.95
C SER A 41 8.71 0.04 -24.39
N ASP A 42 9.36 -0.45 -23.34
CA ASP A 42 9.12 -1.80 -22.77
C ASP A 42 8.40 -1.74 -21.42
N VAL A 43 7.83 -0.58 -21.04
CA VAL A 43 7.11 -0.42 -19.77
C VAL A 43 5.79 -1.20 -19.79
N MET A 44 5.48 -1.87 -18.68
CA MET A 44 4.22 -2.59 -18.52
C MET A 44 3.14 -1.68 -17.90
N TYR A 45 1.88 -1.99 -18.20
CA TYR A 45 0.75 -1.38 -17.51
C TYR A 45 0.83 -1.66 -16.00
N ASN A 46 0.60 -0.65 -15.17
CA ASN A 46 0.75 -0.69 -13.70
C ASN A 46 2.19 -0.95 -13.21
N GLU A 47 3.19 -0.79 -14.06
CA GLU A 47 4.58 -0.85 -13.63
C GLU A 47 4.98 0.41 -12.84
N MET A 48 5.78 0.19 -11.81
CA MET A 48 6.39 1.30 -11.07
C MET A 48 7.53 1.91 -11.88
N VAL A 49 7.50 3.23 -12.03
CA VAL A 49 8.54 4.05 -12.64
C VAL A 49 9.21 4.89 -11.55
N GLN A 50 10.52 4.87 -11.53
CA GLN A 50 11.32 5.63 -10.59
C GLN A 50 11.67 6.99 -11.19
N PHE A 51 11.35 8.05 -10.44
CA PHE A 51 11.65 9.44 -10.76
C PHE A 51 12.86 9.93 -9.96
N PRO A 52 13.47 11.06 -10.36
CA PRO A 52 14.49 11.74 -9.56
C PRO A 52 13.99 12.03 -8.14
N GLY A 53 14.91 12.09 -7.17
CA GLY A 53 14.55 12.33 -5.76
C GLY A 53 13.86 11.16 -5.06
N GLY A 54 13.70 10.00 -5.72
CA GLY A 54 13.09 8.81 -5.12
C GLY A 54 11.56 8.78 -5.16
N ALA A 55 10.92 9.69 -5.89
CA ALA A 55 9.49 9.62 -6.16
C ALA A 55 9.20 8.40 -7.05
N ILE A 56 8.05 7.79 -6.82
CA ILE A 56 7.58 6.62 -7.60
C ILE A 56 6.32 7.04 -8.36
N GLY A 57 6.23 6.65 -9.61
CA GLY A 57 4.99 6.75 -10.38
C GLY A 57 4.52 5.40 -10.87
N ILE A 58 3.32 5.39 -11.42
CA ILE A 58 2.67 4.22 -12.00
C ILE A 58 2.37 4.52 -13.46
N ALA A 59 2.82 3.65 -14.36
CA ALA A 59 2.46 3.73 -15.78
C ALA A 59 1.03 3.25 -15.97
N LEU A 60 0.12 4.16 -16.35
CA LEU A 60 -1.30 3.86 -16.53
C LEU A 60 -1.76 4.00 -17.98
N ASN A 61 -1.19 4.93 -18.73
CA ASN A 61 -1.54 5.13 -20.12
C ASN A 61 -0.32 4.82 -20.99
N LEU A 62 -0.44 3.84 -21.87
CA LEU A 62 0.63 3.41 -22.77
C LEU A 62 0.21 3.74 -24.19
N GLU A 63 0.75 4.82 -24.72
CA GLU A 63 0.57 5.22 -26.12
C GLU A 63 1.82 4.88 -26.94
N ALA A 64 1.74 5.01 -28.24
CA ALA A 64 2.84 4.63 -29.14
C ALA A 64 4.11 5.47 -28.87
N ASP A 65 3.93 6.76 -28.59
CA ASP A 65 5.00 7.73 -28.47
C ASP A 65 5.15 8.31 -27.06
N GLU A 66 4.19 8.08 -26.18
CA GLU A 66 4.25 8.59 -24.81
C GLU A 66 3.68 7.60 -23.78
N VAL A 67 4.17 7.71 -22.54
CA VAL A 67 3.67 6.97 -21.39
C VAL A 67 3.14 7.93 -20.36
N GLY A 68 1.86 7.81 -20.03
CA GLY A 68 1.22 8.58 -18.95
C GLY A 68 1.44 7.89 -17.60
N CYS A 69 2.11 8.59 -16.68
CA CYS A 69 2.36 8.11 -15.33
C CYS A 69 1.67 8.99 -14.29
N VAL A 70 1.02 8.37 -13.31
CA VAL A 70 0.58 9.06 -12.10
C VAL A 70 1.70 9.00 -11.06
N VAL A 71 2.16 10.15 -10.59
CA VAL A 71 3.25 10.24 -9.61
C VAL A 71 2.68 10.12 -8.20
N LEU A 72 3.22 9.19 -7.42
CA LEU A 72 2.87 8.97 -6.01
C LEU A 72 3.89 9.67 -5.11
N GLY A 73 3.60 10.89 -4.71
CA GLY A 73 4.47 11.68 -3.86
C GLY A 73 4.55 13.14 -4.28
N ASP A 74 5.62 13.81 -3.87
CA ASP A 74 5.85 15.22 -4.18
C ASP A 74 6.37 15.38 -5.62
N VAL A 75 5.62 16.09 -6.42
CA VAL A 75 5.95 16.41 -7.83
C VAL A 75 6.69 17.73 -7.98
N SER A 76 6.81 18.52 -6.92
CA SER A 76 7.36 19.89 -6.96
C SER A 76 8.82 19.97 -7.44
N GLN A 77 9.54 18.86 -7.32
CA GLN A 77 10.97 18.77 -7.69
C GLN A 77 11.19 18.21 -9.10
N LEU A 78 10.15 17.70 -9.76
CA LEU A 78 10.25 17.11 -11.08
C LEU A 78 10.26 18.18 -12.16
N LYS A 79 11.15 18.02 -13.13
CA LYS A 79 11.32 18.94 -14.24
C LYS A 79 11.24 18.21 -15.58
N GLU A 80 10.82 18.93 -16.61
CA GLU A 80 10.92 18.46 -17.98
C GLU A 80 12.37 18.18 -18.33
N GLY A 81 12.62 17.06 -19.02
CA GLY A 81 13.95 16.58 -19.36
C GLY A 81 14.62 15.70 -18.30
N ASP A 82 14.05 15.56 -17.10
CA ASP A 82 14.59 14.65 -16.09
C ASP A 82 14.48 13.20 -16.54
N GLU A 83 15.52 12.40 -16.21
CA GLU A 83 15.57 10.98 -16.54
C GLU A 83 14.71 10.17 -15.56
N VAL A 84 13.94 9.23 -16.11
CA VAL A 84 13.11 8.27 -15.36
C VAL A 84 13.50 6.85 -15.73
N GLN A 85 13.26 5.89 -14.83
CA GLN A 85 13.64 4.50 -15.03
C GLN A 85 12.50 3.57 -14.69
N THR A 86 12.29 2.54 -15.50
CA THR A 86 11.39 1.44 -15.16
C THR A 86 12.01 0.57 -14.06
N THR A 87 11.16 0.00 -13.22
CA THR A 87 11.61 -0.88 -12.14
C THR A 87 11.48 -2.36 -12.47
N GLY A 88 10.77 -2.72 -13.54
CA GLY A 88 10.42 -4.09 -13.86
C GLY A 88 9.44 -4.74 -12.88
N LYS A 89 8.80 -3.94 -12.02
CA LYS A 89 7.90 -4.42 -10.98
C LYS A 89 6.55 -3.72 -11.06
N LEU A 90 5.50 -4.50 -10.99
CA LEU A 90 4.14 -3.95 -10.83
C LEU A 90 3.99 -3.29 -9.46
N LEU A 91 3.09 -2.32 -9.38
CA LEU A 91 2.78 -1.67 -8.12
C LEU A 91 2.42 -2.69 -7.05
N SER A 92 3.24 -2.77 -6.03
CA SER A 92 3.09 -3.71 -4.93
C SER A 92 3.43 -3.04 -3.60
N VAL A 93 2.77 -3.51 -2.55
CA VAL A 93 2.94 -3.00 -1.19
C VAL A 93 3.41 -4.11 -0.27
N PRO A 94 4.21 -3.80 0.76
CA PRO A 94 4.57 -4.77 1.77
C PRO A 94 3.32 -5.24 2.52
N VAL A 95 3.30 -6.52 2.87
CA VAL A 95 2.20 -7.14 3.62
C VAL A 95 2.74 -7.96 4.79
N GLY A 96 1.86 -8.32 5.72
CA GLY A 96 2.19 -9.20 6.83
C GLY A 96 2.07 -8.56 8.20
N LYS A 97 2.39 -9.34 9.23
CA LYS A 97 2.21 -8.95 10.64
C LYS A 97 3.11 -7.78 11.07
N ALA A 98 4.19 -7.52 10.34
CA ALA A 98 5.10 -6.40 10.61
C ALA A 98 4.44 -5.02 10.43
N LEU A 99 3.28 -4.97 9.75
CA LEU A 99 2.48 -3.75 9.56
C LEU A 99 1.52 -3.46 10.72
N LEU A 100 1.33 -4.40 11.64
CA LEU A 100 0.42 -4.19 12.78
C LEU A 100 0.96 -3.10 13.71
N GLY A 101 0.11 -2.14 14.08
CA GLY A 101 0.48 -1.00 14.90
C GLY A 101 1.37 0.02 14.20
N ARG A 102 1.42 -0.01 12.87
CA ARG A 102 2.20 0.92 12.04
C ARG A 102 1.29 1.85 11.25
N VAL A 103 1.82 3.03 10.96
CA VAL A 103 1.21 4.00 10.05
C VAL A 103 2.08 4.09 8.81
N VAL A 104 1.48 3.85 7.65
CA VAL A 104 2.17 3.79 6.37
C VAL A 104 1.49 4.67 5.32
N ASP A 105 2.25 5.08 4.32
CA ASP A 105 1.72 5.74 3.14
C ASP A 105 1.11 4.72 2.13
N ALA A 106 0.64 5.20 0.99
CA ALA A 106 0.05 4.38 -0.06
C ALA A 106 1.01 3.35 -0.68
N LEU A 107 2.32 3.53 -0.53
CA LEU A 107 3.36 2.62 -0.97
C LEU A 107 3.83 1.67 0.14
N GLY A 108 3.23 1.75 1.33
CA GLY A 108 3.63 0.97 2.48
C GLY A 108 4.89 1.46 3.18
N ARG A 109 5.35 2.69 2.88
CA ARG A 109 6.48 3.31 3.57
C ARG A 109 6.03 3.85 4.93
N PRO A 110 6.80 3.63 6.01
CA PRO A 110 6.43 4.10 7.33
C PRO A 110 6.45 5.63 7.42
N VAL A 111 5.39 6.20 7.98
CA VAL A 111 5.26 7.65 8.27
C VAL A 111 5.11 7.93 9.76
N ASP A 112 5.22 6.90 10.61
CA ASP A 112 5.04 6.96 12.06
C ASP A 112 6.32 7.25 12.85
N GLY A 113 7.45 7.42 12.18
CA GLY A 113 8.75 7.64 12.84
C GLY A 113 9.30 6.42 13.60
N LYS A 114 8.65 5.26 13.54
CA LYS A 114 9.06 4.03 14.26
C LYS A 114 10.12 3.20 13.49
N GLY A 115 10.76 3.79 12.48
CA GLY A 115 11.80 3.14 11.68
C GLY A 115 11.26 2.24 10.56
N PRO A 116 12.14 1.59 9.78
CA PRO A 116 11.77 0.77 8.63
C PRO A 116 10.94 -0.44 9.03
N ILE A 117 10.11 -0.93 8.10
CA ILE A 117 9.29 -2.13 8.27
C ILE A 117 10.00 -3.29 7.57
N ASP A 118 10.38 -4.31 8.33
CA ASP A 118 10.95 -5.55 7.78
C ASP A 118 9.80 -6.46 7.30
N SER A 119 9.35 -6.26 6.07
CA SER A 119 8.39 -7.13 5.41
C SER A 119 9.09 -7.91 4.29
N LYS A 120 8.94 -9.23 4.31
CA LYS A 120 9.49 -10.14 3.30
C LYS A 120 8.51 -10.40 2.16
N GLU A 121 7.24 -10.11 2.36
CA GLU A 121 6.16 -10.40 1.42
C GLU A 121 5.60 -9.11 0.84
N PHE A 122 5.36 -9.12 -0.47
CA PHE A 122 4.75 -8.01 -1.21
C PHE A 122 3.56 -8.51 -1.99
N TYR A 123 2.48 -7.77 -1.97
CA TYR A 123 1.30 -8.04 -2.77
C TYR A 123 1.08 -6.96 -3.81
N PRO A 124 0.70 -7.34 -5.04
CA PRO A 124 0.28 -6.36 -6.03
C PRO A 124 -0.97 -5.62 -5.51
N VAL A 125 -1.00 -4.31 -5.74
CA VAL A 125 -2.13 -3.47 -5.31
C VAL A 125 -3.38 -3.85 -6.08
N GLU A 126 -3.23 -4.11 -7.37
CA GLU A 126 -4.33 -4.61 -8.19
C GLU A 126 -4.33 -6.14 -8.20
N LYS A 127 -5.39 -6.71 -7.63
CA LYS A 127 -5.68 -8.14 -7.64
C LYS A 127 -7.09 -8.37 -8.15
N ILE A 128 -7.27 -9.40 -8.96
CA ILE A 128 -8.59 -9.85 -9.37
C ILE A 128 -9.35 -10.33 -8.13
N ALA A 129 -10.48 -9.69 -7.83
CA ALA A 129 -11.33 -10.09 -6.71
C ALA A 129 -11.94 -11.47 -6.97
N PRO A 130 -12.06 -12.32 -5.93
CA PRO A 130 -12.73 -13.61 -6.07
C PRO A 130 -14.19 -13.41 -6.51
N GLY A 131 -14.60 -14.19 -7.49
CA GLY A 131 -15.98 -14.19 -8.02
C GLY A 131 -17.00 -14.65 -6.97
N ILE A 132 -18.28 -14.47 -7.28
CA ILE A 132 -19.40 -14.77 -6.38
C ILE A 132 -19.38 -16.25 -5.94
N MET A 133 -19.05 -17.15 -6.85
CA MET A 133 -19.08 -18.61 -6.60
C MET A 133 -18.06 -19.08 -5.55
N VAL A 134 -16.96 -18.37 -5.37
CA VAL A 134 -15.90 -18.71 -4.41
C VAL A 134 -16.03 -17.97 -3.08
N ARG A 135 -16.96 -17.02 -2.99
CA ARG A 135 -17.18 -16.25 -1.75
C ARG A 135 -18.08 -17.03 -0.81
N LYS A 136 -17.66 -17.12 0.44
CA LYS A 136 -18.50 -17.68 1.52
C LYS A 136 -19.57 -16.65 1.89
N SER A 137 -20.79 -17.13 2.16
CA SER A 137 -21.85 -16.30 2.72
C SER A 137 -21.45 -15.72 4.08
N VAL A 138 -21.91 -14.50 4.37
CA VAL A 138 -21.68 -13.84 5.66
C VAL A 138 -22.46 -14.61 6.74
N ASN A 139 -21.73 -15.19 7.70
CA ASN A 139 -22.30 -16.04 8.77
C ASN A 139 -21.65 -15.79 10.13
N GLN A 140 -20.83 -14.75 10.26
CA GLN A 140 -20.17 -14.38 11.51
C GLN A 140 -20.46 -12.92 11.83
N PRO A 141 -20.93 -12.58 13.04
CA PRO A 141 -21.19 -11.20 13.42
C PRO A 141 -19.88 -10.44 13.63
N LEU A 142 -19.92 -9.14 13.34
CA LEU A 142 -18.93 -8.15 13.74
C LEU A 142 -19.56 -7.25 14.78
N PHE A 143 -19.13 -7.35 16.01
CA PHE A 143 -19.65 -6.50 17.09
C PHE A 143 -18.95 -5.14 17.09
N THR A 144 -19.74 -4.10 16.87
CA THR A 144 -19.23 -2.72 16.87
C THR A 144 -18.98 -2.20 18.29
N GLY A 145 -19.68 -2.76 19.28
CA GLY A 145 -19.71 -2.27 20.66
C GLY A 145 -20.73 -1.14 20.85
N ILE A 146 -21.45 -0.78 19.81
CA ILE A 146 -22.53 0.22 19.87
C ILE A 146 -23.85 -0.55 19.91
N MET A 147 -24.52 -0.49 21.08
CA MET A 147 -25.73 -1.30 21.33
C MET A 147 -26.81 -1.10 20.27
N ALA A 148 -27.04 0.12 19.82
CA ALA A 148 -28.04 0.41 18.80
C ALA A 148 -27.75 -0.28 17.46
N ILE A 149 -26.48 -0.38 17.07
CA ILE A 149 -26.08 -1.05 15.83
C ILE A 149 -26.15 -2.56 16.04
N ASP A 150 -25.50 -3.08 17.08
CA ASP A 150 -25.36 -4.50 17.31
C ASP A 150 -26.70 -5.22 17.58
N SER A 151 -27.71 -4.51 18.13
CA SER A 151 -29.03 -5.08 18.42
C SER A 151 -30.05 -4.93 17.29
N MET A 152 -29.99 -3.83 16.52
CA MET A 152 -31.02 -3.52 15.52
C MET A 152 -30.57 -3.68 14.08
N ILE A 153 -29.27 -3.43 13.80
CA ILE A 153 -28.71 -3.46 12.44
C ILE A 153 -27.36 -4.19 12.51
N PRO A 154 -27.35 -5.48 12.86
CA PRO A 154 -26.10 -6.23 13.08
C PRO A 154 -25.28 -6.30 11.80
N ILE A 155 -23.98 -6.09 11.93
CA ILE A 155 -23.01 -6.13 10.83
C ILE A 155 -22.31 -7.50 10.83
N GLY A 156 -22.08 -8.07 9.65
CA GLY A 156 -21.39 -9.34 9.50
C GLY A 156 -19.95 -9.17 8.98
N ARG A 157 -19.09 -10.10 9.35
CA ARG A 157 -17.71 -10.14 8.83
C ARG A 157 -17.74 -10.45 7.32
N GLY A 158 -17.20 -9.55 6.52
CA GLY A 158 -17.24 -9.60 5.06
C GLY A 158 -18.35 -8.74 4.43
N GLN A 159 -19.21 -8.13 5.24
CA GLN A 159 -20.21 -7.18 4.78
C GLN A 159 -19.55 -5.84 4.37
N ARG A 160 -20.09 -5.22 3.35
CA ARG A 160 -19.80 -3.84 2.98
C ARG A 160 -20.86 -2.93 3.58
N GLU A 161 -20.44 -1.95 4.38
CA GLU A 161 -21.34 -1.02 5.05
C GLU A 161 -21.00 0.42 4.67
N LEU A 162 -22.01 1.24 4.42
CA LEU A 162 -21.87 2.64 4.13
C LEU A 162 -22.29 3.47 5.35
N ILE A 163 -21.37 4.29 5.86
CA ILE A 163 -21.67 5.27 6.91
C ILE A 163 -21.71 6.65 6.27
N ILE A 164 -22.90 7.18 6.08
CA ILE A 164 -23.14 8.46 5.44
C ILE A 164 -23.81 9.43 6.42
N GLY A 165 -23.52 10.71 6.29
CA GLY A 165 -24.10 11.77 7.11
C GLY A 165 -23.35 13.07 6.88
N ASP A 166 -23.88 14.15 7.42
CA ASP A 166 -23.29 15.48 7.33
C ASP A 166 -22.02 15.63 8.17
N ARG A 167 -21.35 16.76 8.06
CA ARG A 167 -20.13 17.05 8.83
C ARG A 167 -20.43 17.06 10.33
N GLY A 168 -19.57 16.41 11.12
CA GLY A 168 -19.69 16.40 12.59
C GLY A 168 -20.73 15.42 13.15
N THR A 169 -21.34 14.55 12.36
CA THR A 169 -22.39 13.59 12.78
C THR A 169 -21.85 12.31 13.43
N GLY A 170 -20.57 12.20 13.65
CA GLY A 170 -19.98 11.04 14.35
C GLY A 170 -19.60 9.86 13.47
N LYS A 171 -19.58 9.99 12.13
CA LYS A 171 -19.21 8.89 11.21
C LYS A 171 -17.87 8.22 11.55
N THR A 172 -16.84 9.02 11.72
CA THR A 172 -15.50 8.54 12.09
C THR A 172 -15.48 7.92 13.48
N THR A 173 -16.25 8.46 14.41
CA THR A 173 -16.36 7.92 15.78
C THR A 173 -16.87 6.49 15.77
N ILE A 174 -17.91 6.20 14.99
CA ILE A 174 -18.44 4.83 14.83
C ILE A 174 -17.34 3.88 14.36
N CYS A 175 -16.52 4.27 13.39
CA CYS A 175 -15.42 3.46 12.89
C CYS A 175 -14.35 3.23 13.97
N ILE A 176 -13.93 4.30 14.68
CA ILE A 176 -12.90 4.22 15.72
C ILE A 176 -13.37 3.36 16.89
N ASP A 177 -14.60 3.58 17.39
CA ASP A 177 -15.17 2.80 18.47
C ASP A 177 -15.27 1.32 18.12
N THR A 178 -15.65 1.00 16.87
CA THR A 178 -15.66 -0.37 16.36
C THR A 178 -14.27 -0.99 16.38
N ILE A 179 -13.23 -0.28 15.95
CA ILE A 179 -11.84 -0.77 15.95
C ILE A 179 -11.38 -1.02 17.40
N ILE A 180 -11.65 -0.09 18.32
CA ILE A 180 -11.29 -0.23 19.73
C ILE A 180 -12.02 -1.42 20.36
N ASN A 181 -13.30 -1.60 20.06
CA ASN A 181 -14.06 -2.75 20.56
C ASN A 181 -13.51 -4.07 20.00
N GLN A 182 -13.14 -4.14 18.73
CA GLN A 182 -12.51 -5.33 18.13
C GLN A 182 -11.15 -5.63 18.76
N ALA A 183 -10.35 -4.63 19.08
CA ALA A 183 -9.09 -4.82 19.81
C ALA A 183 -9.33 -5.43 21.21
N ARG A 184 -10.37 -4.97 21.93
CA ARG A 184 -10.76 -5.52 23.23
C ARG A 184 -11.23 -6.98 23.11
N ILE A 185 -12.06 -7.29 22.13
CA ILE A 185 -12.51 -8.66 21.83
C ILE A 185 -11.34 -9.56 21.50
N ASN A 186 -10.41 -9.10 20.65
CA ASN A 186 -9.21 -9.84 20.31
C ASN A 186 -8.36 -10.16 21.54
N LYS A 187 -8.16 -9.19 22.44
CA LYS A 187 -7.40 -9.40 23.68
C LYS A 187 -8.00 -10.50 24.54
N VAL A 188 -9.33 -10.49 24.73
CA VAL A 188 -10.05 -11.51 25.51
C VAL A 188 -10.00 -12.86 24.79
N GLY A 189 -10.29 -12.91 23.49
CA GLY A 189 -10.33 -14.15 22.71
C GLY A 189 -8.95 -14.83 22.61
N LEU A 190 -7.88 -14.06 22.46
CA LEU A 190 -6.52 -14.62 22.45
C LEU A 190 -6.11 -15.14 23.85
N ALA A 191 -6.55 -14.47 24.93
CA ALA A 191 -6.26 -14.89 26.30
C ALA A 191 -7.05 -16.16 26.70
N SER A 192 -8.19 -16.45 26.08
CA SER A 192 -9.00 -17.63 26.38
C SER A 192 -8.37 -18.95 25.97
N GLY A 193 -7.35 -18.93 25.11
CA GLY A 193 -6.72 -20.15 24.56
C GLY A 193 -7.58 -20.94 23.58
N ASP A 194 -8.73 -20.40 23.17
CA ASP A 194 -9.60 -21.03 22.18
C ASP A 194 -8.90 -21.10 20.80
N LYS A 195 -8.59 -22.30 20.35
CA LYS A 195 -7.96 -22.58 19.05
C LYS A 195 -8.86 -22.19 17.86
N GLY A 196 -10.16 -22.08 18.06
CA GLY A 196 -11.14 -21.65 17.05
C GLY A 196 -11.25 -20.13 16.93
N PHE A 197 -10.73 -19.38 17.88
CA PHE A 197 -10.81 -17.93 17.86
C PHE A 197 -9.96 -17.34 16.72
N ARG A 198 -10.60 -16.48 15.92
CA ARG A 198 -9.94 -15.76 14.81
C ARG A 198 -9.98 -14.27 15.09
N PRO A 199 -8.84 -13.65 15.39
CA PRO A 199 -8.78 -12.21 15.64
C PRO A 199 -9.13 -11.41 14.38
N VAL A 200 -9.73 -10.24 14.58
CA VAL A 200 -10.02 -9.27 13.52
C VAL A 200 -8.90 -8.24 13.50
N TYR A 201 -8.24 -8.12 12.37
CA TYR A 201 -7.27 -7.05 12.13
C TYR A 201 -7.98 -5.89 11.47
N SER A 202 -7.86 -4.70 12.07
CA SER A 202 -8.48 -3.49 11.56
C SER A 202 -7.49 -2.66 10.77
N ILE A 203 -7.93 -2.14 9.62
CA ILE A 203 -7.16 -1.24 8.78
C ILE A 203 -7.97 0.04 8.62
N TYR A 204 -7.43 1.16 9.08
CA TYR A 204 -8.02 2.47 8.87
C TYR A 204 -7.34 3.17 7.69
N VAL A 205 -8.11 3.56 6.69
CA VAL A 205 -7.59 4.25 5.50
C VAL A 205 -8.07 5.70 5.51
N ALA A 206 -7.14 6.64 5.60
CA ALA A 206 -7.41 8.07 5.56
C ALA A 206 -7.17 8.62 4.15
N VAL A 207 -8.23 9.06 3.47
CA VAL A 207 -8.16 9.65 2.13
C VAL A 207 -8.71 11.07 2.16
N GLY A 208 -7.91 12.04 1.67
CA GLY A 208 -8.34 13.45 1.55
C GLY A 208 -8.63 14.15 2.89
N GLN A 209 -8.13 13.61 4.00
CA GLN A 209 -8.35 14.18 5.34
C GLN A 209 -7.27 15.21 5.69
N LYS A 210 -7.64 16.19 6.52
CA LYS A 210 -6.66 17.10 7.12
C LYS A 210 -5.69 16.33 8.01
N GLN A 211 -4.41 16.67 7.94
CA GLN A 211 -3.36 16.02 8.72
C GLN A 211 -3.66 16.01 10.23
N SER A 212 -4.23 17.08 10.78
CA SER A 212 -4.64 17.15 12.19
C SER A 212 -5.69 16.11 12.57
N ASN A 213 -6.60 15.74 11.66
CA ASN A 213 -7.58 14.69 11.88
C ASN A 213 -6.93 13.30 11.84
N VAL A 214 -5.98 13.11 10.92
CA VAL A 214 -5.22 11.85 10.84
C VAL A 214 -4.43 11.62 12.13
N VAL A 215 -3.70 12.64 12.61
CA VAL A 215 -2.97 12.57 13.90
C VAL A 215 -3.90 12.25 15.08
N ARG A 216 -5.07 12.91 15.13
CA ARG A 216 -6.07 12.61 16.18
C ARG A 216 -6.54 11.16 16.12
N THR A 217 -6.76 10.63 14.93
CA THR A 217 -7.17 9.22 14.77
C THR A 217 -6.06 8.26 15.18
N ILE A 218 -4.80 8.55 14.84
CA ILE A 218 -3.64 7.76 15.25
C ILE A 218 -3.59 7.71 16.78
N ASN A 219 -3.63 8.87 17.45
CA ASN A 219 -3.59 8.94 18.93
C ASN A 219 -4.77 8.23 19.61
N ALA A 220 -5.92 8.11 18.93
CA ALA A 220 -7.08 7.39 19.47
C ALA A 220 -6.97 5.87 19.32
N LEU A 221 -6.13 5.39 18.40
CA LEU A 221 -5.95 3.97 18.10
C LEU A 221 -4.66 3.35 18.69
N GLU A 222 -3.72 4.18 19.18
CA GLU A 222 -2.54 3.76 19.93
C GLU A 222 -2.89 3.46 21.40
#